data_a3943b38d87d6247485e627c5b5a4c60
#
_entry.id   a3943b38d87d6247485e627c5b5a4c60
#
_cell.length_a   1.000
_cell.length_b   1.000
_cell.length_c   1.000
_cell.angle_alpha   90.00
_cell.angle_beta   90.00
_cell.angle_gamma   90.00
#
_symmetry.space_group_name_H-M   'P 1'
#
loop_
_entity.id
_entity.type
_entity.pdbx_description
1 polymer ?
#
loop_
_entity_poly.entity_id
_entity_poly.type
_entity_poly.pdbx_seq_one_letter_code
_entity_poly.pdbx_strand_id
1 'polypeptide(L)'
;MKNTKIIISVVVVLLIGGISWWALNKESTSSTGSEQVPPGQFDQGKFDQSGFGQAQPETSDSQTVITYTNQGFSPASINIKKGDTVVWKNESLKDMWPASAMHPTHTIYPGSGITKCNTAEQPAIFDACAPVSPGSSWSFKFLQLGSWKFHDHLSTTNFGTVNVE
;
A
#
# COMPACT_ATOMS: atom_id res chain seq x y z
N MET A 1 57.62 -3.36 14.28
CA MET A 1 58.14 -2.07 13.79
C MET A 1 57.49 -1.76 12.47
N LYS A 2 56.94 -0.52 12.30
CA LYS A 2 56.49 0.14 11.07
C LYS A 2 55.13 -0.32 10.52
N ASN A 3 54.17 0.52 10.12
CA ASN A 3 53.95 1.97 10.33
C ASN A 3 52.43 2.19 10.12
N THR A 4 51.85 2.84 11.07
CA THR A 4 50.55 3.49 10.96
C THR A 4 50.69 4.64 9.96
N LYS A 5 49.83 4.64 8.91
CA LYS A 5 49.57 5.86 8.16
C LYS A 5 48.08 6.15 8.19
N ILE A 6 47.77 7.06 9.05
CA ILE A 6 46.47 7.75 9.12
C ILE A 6 46.37 8.61 7.86
N ILE A 7 45.41 8.34 7.02
CA ILE A 7 45.02 9.27 5.97
C ILE A 7 43.76 9.99 6.46
N ILE A 8 44.01 11.18 7.01
CA ILE A 8 42.96 12.17 7.25
C ILE A 8 42.68 12.82 5.91
N SER A 9 41.61 12.43 5.25
CA SER A 9 41.10 13.18 4.11
C SER A 9 40.06 14.17 4.60
N VAL A 10 40.46 15.40 4.48
CA VAL A 10 39.71 16.61 4.77
C VAL A 10 38.49 16.68 3.84
N VAL A 11 37.30 16.65 4.43
CA VAL A 11 36.09 17.05 3.75
C VAL A 11 35.99 18.56 3.82
N VAL A 12 36.35 19.22 2.74
CA VAL A 12 36.09 20.65 2.56
C VAL A 12 34.63 20.81 2.13
N VAL A 13 33.89 21.41 3.03
CA VAL A 13 32.53 21.87 2.87
C VAL A 13 32.47 22.95 1.81
N LEU A 14 31.70 22.74 0.76
CA LEU A 14 31.23 23.83 -0.09
C LEU A 14 29.77 24.18 0.29
N LEU A 15 29.68 25.12 1.21
CA LEU A 15 28.47 25.92 1.45
C LEU A 15 28.47 27.07 0.44
N ILE A 16 27.83 26.93 -0.70
CA ILE A 16 27.37 28.08 -1.50
C ILE A 16 26.20 27.61 -2.36
N GLY A 17 25.04 28.24 -2.21
CA GLY A 17 23.98 28.18 -3.24
C GLY A 17 22.62 27.69 -2.81
N GLY A 18 22.10 28.19 -1.72
CA GLY A 18 20.69 28.04 -1.37
C GLY A 18 19.97 29.37 -1.33
N ILE A 19 19.81 30.03 -2.47
CA ILE A 19 18.95 31.22 -2.57
C ILE A 19 18.06 31.04 -3.81
N SER A 20 16.75 31.24 -3.59
CA SER A 20 15.76 31.53 -4.60
C SER A 20 15.15 30.37 -5.39
N TRP A 21 14.27 29.65 -4.75
CA TRP A 21 13.17 29.01 -5.45
C TRP A 21 11.80 29.24 -4.78
N TRP A 22 11.68 30.39 -4.10
CA TRP A 22 10.44 30.77 -3.40
C TRP A 22 9.75 32.02 -3.96
N ALA A 23 10.04 32.44 -5.15
CA ALA A 23 9.53 33.70 -5.69
C ALA A 23 9.02 33.64 -7.13
N LEU A 24 8.26 32.61 -7.49
CA LEU A 24 7.52 32.62 -8.76
C LEU A 24 6.29 31.70 -8.72
N ASN A 25 5.39 31.95 -7.82
CA ASN A 25 3.98 31.57 -7.99
C ASN A 25 3.09 32.46 -7.13
N LYS A 26 3.07 33.75 -7.47
CA LYS A 26 2.12 34.69 -6.95
C LYS A 26 1.17 35.09 -8.07
N GLU A 27 -0.10 34.87 -7.81
CA GLU A 27 -1.28 35.54 -8.38
C GLU A 27 -1.73 35.17 -9.80
N SER A 28 -2.87 34.50 -9.85
CA SER A 28 -3.94 34.94 -10.72
C SER A 28 -5.23 35.00 -9.90
N THR A 29 -5.47 36.16 -9.40
CA THR A 29 -6.76 36.62 -8.91
C THR A 29 -7.64 36.94 -10.09
N SER A 30 -8.95 36.80 -9.84
CA SER A 30 -10.01 37.50 -10.54
C SER A 30 -10.89 36.62 -11.38
N SER A 31 -12.18 36.75 -11.39
CA SER A 31 -13.00 37.92 -11.13
C SER A 31 -14.43 37.46 -10.83
N THR A 32 -15.00 38.14 -9.91
CA THR A 32 -16.41 38.25 -9.63
C THR A 32 -17.19 38.57 -10.90
N GLY A 33 -18.09 37.68 -11.27
CA GLY A 33 -19.13 37.91 -12.24
C GLY A 33 -20.45 37.45 -11.64
N SER A 34 -21.09 38.32 -10.89
CA SER A 34 -22.48 38.18 -10.46
C SER A 34 -23.39 38.36 -11.66
N GLU A 35 -23.89 37.26 -12.21
CA GLU A 35 -24.98 37.32 -13.20
C GLU A 35 -26.29 36.95 -12.49
N GLN A 36 -27.12 37.97 -12.35
CA GLN A 36 -28.49 37.90 -11.82
C GLN A 36 -29.35 37.16 -12.82
N VAL A 37 -29.86 35.99 -12.43
CA VAL A 37 -30.93 35.29 -13.14
C VAL A 37 -32.27 35.84 -12.64
N PRO A 38 -33.17 36.31 -13.54
CA PRO A 38 -34.48 36.79 -13.16
C PRO A 38 -35.42 35.63 -12.75
N PRO A 39 -36.41 35.86 -11.87
CA PRO A 39 -37.35 34.85 -11.44
C PRO A 39 -38.40 34.62 -12.53
N GLY A 40 -38.39 33.43 -13.10
CA GLY A 40 -39.31 33.00 -14.16
C GLY A 40 -39.66 31.52 -14.05
N GLN A 41 -40.89 31.30 -13.63
CA GLN A 41 -41.77 30.15 -13.92
C GLN A 41 -41.26 28.73 -13.65
N PHE A 42 -41.74 28.19 -12.51
CA PHE A 42 -41.80 26.75 -12.27
C PHE A 42 -42.91 26.16 -13.19
N ASP A 43 -42.52 25.52 -14.24
CA ASP A 43 -43.37 24.62 -14.98
C ASP A 43 -43.37 23.24 -14.31
N GLN A 44 -44.55 22.84 -13.81
CA GLN A 44 -44.75 21.52 -13.23
C GLN A 44 -44.84 20.49 -14.35
N GLY A 45 -43.70 20.11 -14.91
CA GLY A 45 -43.54 19.01 -15.86
C GLY A 45 -43.31 17.69 -15.12
N LYS A 46 -44.36 16.93 -15.04
CA LYS A 46 -44.49 15.49 -14.89
C LYS A 46 -43.17 14.72 -14.83
N PHE A 47 -42.76 14.31 -13.62
CA PHE A 47 -41.68 13.34 -13.43
C PHE A 47 -42.14 11.99 -13.89
N ASP A 48 -41.69 11.58 -15.06
CA ASP A 48 -41.83 10.22 -15.56
C ASP A 48 -40.85 9.31 -14.79
N GLN A 49 -41.37 8.49 -13.89
CA GLN A 49 -40.63 7.44 -13.18
C GLN A 49 -40.46 6.23 -14.08
N SER A 50 -39.56 6.31 -15.02
CA SER A 50 -39.04 5.13 -15.72
C SER A 50 -37.56 5.33 -16.09
N GLY A 51 -36.71 5.39 -15.07
CA GLY A 51 -35.26 5.43 -15.20
C GLY A 51 -34.68 4.23 -14.51
N PHE A 52 -34.37 3.22 -15.28
CA PHE A 52 -33.59 2.04 -14.91
C PHE A 52 -32.42 2.40 -14.06
N GLY A 53 -32.47 2.08 -12.78
CA GLY A 53 -31.32 1.95 -11.93
C GLY A 53 -30.45 0.80 -12.46
N GLN A 54 -29.50 1.11 -13.33
CA GLN A 54 -28.40 0.21 -13.56
C GLN A 54 -27.64 0.13 -12.24
N ALA A 55 -27.84 -0.98 -11.53
CA ALA A 55 -26.93 -1.37 -10.48
C ALA A 55 -25.56 -1.52 -11.14
N GLN A 56 -24.70 -0.49 -10.98
CA GLN A 56 -23.27 -0.70 -11.17
C GLN A 56 -22.88 -1.85 -10.26
N PRO A 57 -22.14 -2.85 -10.77
CA PRO A 57 -21.54 -3.82 -9.90
C PRO A 57 -20.57 -3.02 -9.00
N GLU A 58 -21.00 -2.78 -7.78
CA GLU A 58 -20.13 -2.33 -6.69
C GLU A 58 -19.03 -3.38 -6.61
N THR A 59 -17.89 -3.11 -7.22
CA THR A 59 -16.67 -3.83 -6.89
C THR A 59 -16.31 -3.38 -5.50
N SER A 60 -16.95 -3.99 -4.52
CA SER A 60 -16.59 -3.88 -3.12
C SER A 60 -15.15 -4.38 -3.01
N ASP A 61 -14.19 -3.46 -3.05
CA ASP A 61 -12.80 -3.73 -2.70
C ASP A 61 -12.79 -3.92 -1.17
N SER A 62 -13.24 -5.11 -0.73
CA SER A 62 -13.32 -5.39 0.69
C SER A 62 -11.93 -5.57 1.24
N GLN A 63 -11.62 -4.80 2.27
CA GLN A 63 -10.33 -4.83 2.93
C GLN A 63 -10.42 -5.70 4.18
N THR A 64 -9.70 -6.81 4.19
CA THR A 64 -9.61 -7.72 5.34
C THR A 64 -8.30 -7.49 6.08
N VAL A 65 -8.36 -7.41 7.41
CA VAL A 65 -7.18 -7.12 8.25
C VAL A 65 -6.70 -8.38 8.97
N ILE A 66 -5.40 -8.64 8.90
CA ILE A 66 -4.67 -9.59 9.73
C ILE A 66 -3.76 -8.78 10.66
N THR A 67 -3.91 -8.93 11.95
CA THR A 67 -3.07 -8.26 12.94
C THR A 67 -1.87 -9.13 13.30
N TYR A 68 -0.67 -8.56 13.27
CA TYR A 68 0.52 -9.19 13.79
C TYR A 68 0.72 -8.76 15.24
N THR A 69 0.72 -9.73 16.16
CA THR A 69 0.89 -9.54 17.60
C THR A 69 2.20 -10.18 18.06
N ASN A 70 2.53 -10.05 19.35
CA ASN A 70 3.67 -10.76 19.93
C ASN A 70 3.53 -12.30 19.89
N GLN A 71 2.32 -12.81 19.63
CA GLN A 71 2.01 -14.24 19.47
C GLN A 71 1.96 -14.69 18.00
N GLY A 72 2.14 -13.79 17.04
CA GLY A 72 2.05 -14.04 15.62
C GLY A 72 0.81 -13.42 14.96
N PHE A 73 0.42 -13.93 13.79
CA PHE A 73 -0.70 -13.41 13.01
C PHE A 73 -2.06 -13.82 13.55
N SER A 74 -3.00 -12.88 13.63
CA SER A 74 -4.37 -13.10 14.08
C SER A 74 -5.38 -12.30 13.21
N PRO A 75 -6.40 -12.95 12.61
CA PRO A 75 -6.53 -14.40 12.49
C PRO A 75 -5.41 -15.02 11.64
N ALA A 76 -5.03 -16.25 11.93
CA ALA A 76 -4.00 -16.96 11.14
C ALA A 76 -4.53 -17.53 9.82
N SER A 77 -5.86 -17.58 9.64
CA SER A 77 -6.50 -18.02 8.38
C SER A 77 -7.70 -17.15 8.09
N ILE A 78 -7.86 -16.75 6.82
CA ILE A 78 -8.95 -15.94 6.32
C ILE A 78 -9.47 -16.47 4.99
N ASN A 79 -10.75 -16.17 4.69
CA ASN A 79 -11.35 -16.39 3.37
C ASN A 79 -11.71 -15.04 2.76
N ILE A 80 -11.36 -14.84 1.51
CA ILE A 80 -11.60 -13.61 0.75
C ILE A 80 -12.03 -13.94 -0.68
N LYS A 81 -12.54 -12.95 -1.40
CA LYS A 81 -12.83 -13.08 -2.84
C LYS A 81 -11.63 -12.68 -3.67
N LYS A 82 -11.56 -13.23 -4.88
CA LYS A 82 -10.58 -12.75 -5.87
C LYS A 82 -10.76 -11.26 -6.13
N GLY A 83 -9.68 -10.51 -5.98
CA GLY A 83 -9.67 -9.05 -6.11
C GLY A 83 -9.68 -8.32 -4.78
N ASP A 84 -9.95 -8.99 -3.67
CA ASP A 84 -9.89 -8.37 -2.34
C ASP A 84 -8.45 -8.05 -1.93
N THR A 85 -8.33 -7.06 -1.06
CA THR A 85 -7.06 -6.62 -0.48
C THR A 85 -6.98 -7.08 0.97
N VAL A 86 -5.86 -7.71 1.34
CA VAL A 86 -5.54 -8.02 2.73
C VAL A 86 -4.52 -7.02 3.25
N VAL A 87 -4.74 -6.55 4.47
CA VAL A 87 -3.83 -5.66 5.21
C VAL A 87 -3.22 -6.40 6.37
N TRP A 88 -1.91 -6.45 6.44
CA TRP A 88 -1.17 -6.91 7.63
C TRP A 88 -0.82 -5.68 8.47
N LYS A 89 -1.44 -5.58 9.64
CA LYS A 89 -1.21 -4.49 10.60
C LYS A 89 -0.28 -4.98 11.71
N ASN A 90 0.81 -4.29 11.95
CA ASN A 90 1.75 -4.65 13.01
C ASN A 90 1.38 -3.97 14.34
N GLU A 91 0.82 -4.73 15.26
CA GLU A 91 0.52 -4.31 16.64
C GLU A 91 1.45 -4.97 17.66
N SER A 92 2.53 -5.61 17.19
CA SER A 92 3.56 -6.19 18.03
C SER A 92 4.62 -5.16 18.45
N LEU A 93 5.60 -5.61 19.22
CA LEU A 93 6.77 -4.82 19.61
C LEU A 93 7.99 -5.07 18.71
N LYS A 94 7.83 -5.85 17.64
CA LYS A 94 8.91 -6.25 16.71
C LYS A 94 8.50 -5.95 15.27
N ASP A 95 9.47 -5.82 14.41
CA ASP A 95 9.21 -5.79 12.97
C ASP A 95 8.59 -7.12 12.53
N MET A 96 7.74 -7.07 11.52
CA MET A 96 7.25 -8.22 10.77
C MET A 96 7.62 -8.07 9.30
N TRP A 97 7.72 -9.20 8.58
CA TRP A 97 7.88 -9.19 7.13
C TRP A 97 6.97 -10.26 6.53
N PRO A 98 5.69 -9.93 6.22
CA PRO A 98 4.78 -10.87 5.58
C PRO A 98 5.23 -11.20 4.16
N ALA A 99 5.32 -12.48 3.87
CA ALA A 99 5.70 -12.97 2.55
C ALA A 99 5.03 -14.31 2.23
N SER A 100 4.87 -14.60 0.94
CA SER A 100 4.40 -15.89 0.47
C SER A 100 5.29 -17.02 1.03
N ALA A 101 4.73 -18.16 1.39
CA ALA A 101 5.54 -19.33 1.62
C ALA A 101 6.21 -19.74 0.27
N MET A 102 7.22 -20.46 0.24
CA MET A 102 8.05 -21.17 1.19
C MET A 102 9.29 -20.33 1.51
N HIS A 103 9.72 -20.31 2.77
CA HIS A 103 11.00 -19.68 3.11
C HIS A 103 12.17 -20.49 2.55
N PRO A 104 13.23 -19.87 2.01
CA PRO A 104 13.45 -18.45 1.79
C PRO A 104 13.01 -17.94 0.41
N THR A 105 12.36 -18.73 -0.42
CA THR A 105 12.14 -18.43 -1.85
C THR A 105 10.90 -17.56 -2.11
N HIS A 106 9.87 -17.63 -1.26
CA HIS A 106 8.60 -16.89 -1.32
C HIS A 106 7.80 -17.14 -2.62
N THR A 107 7.75 -18.40 -3.09
CA THR A 107 7.26 -18.74 -4.43
C THR A 107 5.91 -19.46 -4.47
N ILE A 108 5.22 -19.68 -3.33
CA ILE A 108 3.94 -20.40 -3.31
C ILE A 108 2.83 -19.59 -3.99
N TYR A 109 2.77 -18.27 -3.78
CA TYR A 109 1.84 -17.45 -4.55
C TYR A 109 2.37 -17.29 -5.99
N PRO A 110 1.52 -17.54 -7.02
CA PRO A 110 1.96 -17.50 -8.42
C PRO A 110 2.58 -16.14 -8.79
N GLY A 111 3.75 -16.20 -9.38
CA GLY A 111 4.49 -15.01 -9.78
C GLY A 111 5.32 -14.36 -8.68
N SER A 112 5.19 -14.80 -7.41
CA SER A 112 6.00 -14.29 -6.30
C SER A 112 7.41 -14.90 -6.27
N GLY A 113 8.28 -14.26 -5.53
CA GLY A 113 9.65 -14.69 -5.26
C GLY A 113 10.50 -13.56 -4.69
N ILE A 114 11.28 -13.85 -3.66
CA ILE A 114 12.11 -12.85 -2.97
C ILE A 114 13.11 -12.12 -3.91
N THR A 115 13.53 -12.79 -4.98
CA THR A 115 14.46 -12.21 -5.97
C THR A 115 13.84 -11.05 -6.76
N LYS A 116 12.52 -10.89 -6.69
CA LYS A 116 11.78 -9.79 -7.33
C LYS A 116 11.66 -8.55 -6.45
N CYS A 117 12.06 -8.65 -5.19
CA CYS A 117 12.15 -7.48 -4.32
C CYS A 117 13.15 -6.47 -4.88
N ASN A 118 12.82 -5.17 -4.74
CA ASN A 118 13.60 -4.05 -5.29
C ASN A 118 13.72 -4.05 -6.83
N THR A 119 12.81 -4.73 -7.53
CA THR A 119 12.67 -4.68 -8.99
C THR A 119 11.34 -4.06 -9.39
N ALA A 120 11.13 -3.85 -10.69
CA ALA A 120 9.84 -3.38 -11.22
C ALA A 120 8.68 -4.37 -10.99
N GLU A 121 8.97 -5.63 -10.67
CA GLU A 121 7.97 -6.66 -10.41
C GLU A 121 7.45 -6.66 -8.95
N GLN A 122 8.13 -5.96 -8.05
CA GLN A 122 7.78 -5.93 -6.62
C GLN A 122 6.30 -5.63 -6.33
N PRO A 123 5.61 -4.71 -6.99
CA PRO A 123 4.20 -4.43 -6.71
C PRO A 123 3.25 -5.60 -7.00
N ALA A 124 3.68 -6.59 -7.78
CA ALA A 124 2.87 -7.72 -8.21
C ALA A 124 3.12 -9.00 -7.39
N ILE A 125 4.06 -9.00 -6.45
CA ILE A 125 4.42 -10.18 -5.65
C ILE A 125 3.83 -10.13 -4.25
N PHE A 126 3.48 -11.29 -3.72
CA PHE A 126 3.04 -11.44 -2.33
C PHE A 126 4.27 -11.48 -1.40
N ASP A 127 4.88 -10.33 -1.20
CA ASP A 127 6.07 -10.14 -0.38
C ASP A 127 6.18 -8.66 0.02
N ALA A 128 6.33 -8.36 1.30
CA ALA A 128 6.53 -6.99 1.77
C ALA A 128 7.90 -6.43 1.37
N CYS A 129 8.85 -7.30 1.02
CA CYS A 129 10.21 -6.97 0.59
C CYS A 129 11.03 -6.12 1.56
N ALA A 130 10.49 -5.84 2.73
CA ALA A 130 11.16 -5.09 3.80
C ALA A 130 10.44 -5.33 5.14
N PRO A 131 11.13 -5.11 6.26
CA PRO A 131 10.51 -5.10 7.57
C PRO A 131 9.42 -4.02 7.68
N VAL A 132 8.28 -4.39 8.26
CA VAL A 132 7.15 -3.51 8.60
C VAL A 132 7.19 -3.26 10.09
N SER A 133 7.51 -2.05 10.49
CA SER A 133 7.73 -1.70 11.89
C SER A 133 6.44 -1.68 12.72
N PRO A 134 6.52 -1.79 14.05
CA PRO A 134 5.38 -1.63 14.96
C PRO A 134 4.55 -0.38 14.65
N GLY A 135 3.23 -0.52 14.67
CA GLY A 135 2.27 0.53 14.32
C GLY A 135 2.07 0.76 12.82
N SER A 136 2.89 0.15 11.97
CA SER A 136 2.77 0.25 10.51
C SER A 136 1.95 -0.90 9.91
N SER A 137 1.64 -0.79 8.62
CA SER A 137 0.89 -1.81 7.87
C SER A 137 1.49 -2.01 6.49
N TRP A 138 1.26 -3.19 5.94
CA TRP A 138 1.52 -3.53 4.56
C TRP A 138 0.28 -4.22 3.97
N SER A 139 0.03 -4.10 2.67
CA SER A 139 -1.14 -4.69 2.03
C SER A 139 -0.81 -5.34 0.71
N PHE A 140 -1.63 -6.36 0.35
CA PHE A 140 -1.52 -7.06 -0.93
C PHE A 140 -2.91 -7.41 -1.48
N LYS A 141 -3.11 -7.20 -2.79
CA LYS A 141 -4.34 -7.54 -3.52
C LYS A 141 -4.22 -8.92 -4.14
N PHE A 142 -5.14 -9.82 -3.80
CA PHE A 142 -5.11 -11.21 -4.26
C PHE A 142 -5.84 -11.39 -5.58
N LEU A 143 -5.12 -11.70 -6.65
CA LEU A 143 -5.66 -11.88 -8.00
C LEU A 143 -5.71 -13.35 -8.45
N GLN A 144 -5.23 -14.29 -7.64
CA GLN A 144 -5.19 -15.71 -7.95
C GLN A 144 -6.09 -16.49 -7.00
N LEU A 145 -6.97 -17.33 -7.55
CA LEU A 145 -7.79 -18.28 -6.76
C LEU A 145 -6.90 -19.35 -6.15
N GLY A 146 -7.20 -19.78 -4.93
CA GLY A 146 -6.48 -20.84 -4.26
C GLY A 146 -6.22 -20.60 -2.77
N SER A 147 -5.41 -21.44 -2.17
CA SER A 147 -5.04 -21.36 -0.75
C SER A 147 -3.56 -21.00 -0.63
N TRP A 148 -3.31 -19.79 -0.19
CA TRP A 148 -1.97 -19.18 -0.20
C TRP A 148 -1.41 -19.10 1.21
N LYS A 149 -0.46 -19.94 1.50
CA LYS A 149 0.28 -19.91 2.77
C LYS A 149 1.25 -18.73 2.76
N PHE A 150 1.38 -18.07 3.89
CA PHE A 150 2.34 -16.99 4.12
C PHE A 150 3.04 -17.16 5.47
N HIS A 151 4.13 -16.46 5.66
CA HIS A 151 4.90 -16.46 6.91
C HIS A 151 5.50 -15.08 7.17
N ASP A 152 5.97 -14.89 8.38
CA ASP A 152 6.87 -13.80 8.73
C ASP A 152 8.30 -14.20 8.36
N HIS A 153 8.91 -13.50 7.38
CA HIS A 153 10.29 -13.78 6.95
C HIS A 153 11.30 -13.63 8.10
N LEU A 154 11.02 -12.75 9.08
CA LEU A 154 11.88 -12.53 10.25
C LEU A 154 11.67 -13.59 11.34
N SER A 155 10.53 -14.31 11.30
CA SER A 155 10.19 -15.35 12.28
C SER A 155 9.32 -16.43 11.63
N THR A 156 9.96 -17.41 11.02
CA THR A 156 9.29 -18.44 10.20
C THR A 156 8.34 -19.36 10.98
N THR A 157 8.32 -19.28 12.30
CA THR A 157 7.32 -19.95 13.15
C THR A 157 5.96 -19.24 13.14
N ASN A 158 5.93 -17.98 12.69
CA ASN A 158 4.70 -17.21 12.52
C ASN A 158 4.24 -17.32 11.07
N PHE A 159 3.11 -17.97 10.86
CA PHE A 159 2.57 -18.24 9.53
C PHE A 159 1.05 -18.18 9.52
N GLY A 160 0.48 -18.15 8.33
CA GLY A 160 -0.96 -18.17 8.13
C GLY A 160 -1.35 -18.60 6.72
N THR A 161 -2.64 -18.46 6.41
CA THR A 161 -3.21 -18.85 5.11
C THR A 161 -4.28 -17.85 4.67
N VAL A 162 -4.24 -17.44 3.42
CA VAL A 162 -5.30 -16.70 2.74
C VAL A 162 -5.94 -17.62 1.71
N ASN A 163 -7.23 -17.93 1.89
CA ASN A 163 -8.03 -18.68 0.94
C ASN A 163 -8.78 -17.69 0.05
N VAL A 164 -8.58 -17.78 -1.26
CA VAL A 164 -9.17 -16.90 -2.27
C VAL A 164 -10.14 -17.69 -3.13
N GLU A 165 -11.41 -17.29 -3.14
CA GLU A 165 -12.53 -17.91 -3.85
C GLU A 165 -13.21 -16.95 -4.86
#